data_8658e40dcb49259a0ba3e244ff6e0f66
#
_entry.id   8658e40dcb49259a0ba3e244ff6e0f66
#
_cell.length_a   1.000
_cell.length_b   1.000
_cell.length_c   1.000
_cell.angle_alpha   90.00
_cell.angle_beta   90.00
_cell.angle_gamma   90.00
#
_symmetry.space_group_name_H-M   'P 1'
#
loop_
_entity.id
_entity.type
_entity.pdbx_description
1 polymer ?
#
loop_
_entity_poly.entity_id
_entity_poly.type
_entity_poly.pdbx_seq_one_letter_code
_entity_poly.pdbx_strand_id
1 'polypeptide(L)'
;MAAAPLAAAAIGTAPQDQPANRTRARIKQSVMASVWTGTNLSFEERCKTLARIGFKGVDLPTREQVPILKQYGLTPALMTGTGTSFQNGLIRKEMHAQFEEAFHAGVDMCVEIGCPTLIALPGERRGMAREEGADNAVAILTRVKGYAEQKGVTLCMEITNSKVAADQRTDQVFDHLAWGLDVCKRVNSPRVKILYDMYHVQISDGDVTRNLRDNYDRICHIHVAGVPSRGEIDSSQELNYRFIANAIADLGFTGFVAHEYRPSQGRDPIKSLEQCFEIMNV
;
A
#
# COMPACT_ATOMS: atom_id res chain seq x y z
N MET A 1 -33.60 54.80 -38.48
CA MET A 1 -32.56 53.94 -37.81
C MET A 1 -33.30 52.83 -37.13
N ALA A 2 -33.25 51.64 -37.70
CA ALA A 2 -33.93 50.45 -37.15
C ALA A 2 -32.90 49.60 -36.37
N ALA A 3 -33.21 49.34 -35.12
CA ALA A 3 -32.40 48.49 -34.27
C ALA A 3 -32.66 46.97 -34.53
N ALA A 4 -31.63 46.21 -34.84
CA ALA A 4 -31.72 44.79 -35.03
C ALA A 4 -31.75 44.05 -33.66
N PRO A 5 -32.50 42.95 -33.50
CA PRO A 5 -32.53 42.21 -32.27
C PRO A 5 -31.29 41.28 -32.12
N LEU A 6 -30.67 41.30 -30.95
CA LEU A 6 -29.63 40.33 -30.54
C LEU A 6 -30.26 38.95 -30.41
N ALA A 7 -29.74 38.00 -31.18
CA ALA A 7 -30.05 36.58 -31.01
C ALA A 7 -29.33 36.03 -29.78
N ALA A 8 -30.07 35.50 -28.81
CA ALA A 8 -29.54 34.75 -27.66
C ALA A 8 -29.02 33.39 -28.15
N ALA A 9 -27.72 33.15 -28.02
CA ALA A 9 -27.13 31.85 -28.26
C ALA A 9 -27.56 30.90 -27.14
N ALA A 10 -28.22 29.79 -27.49
CA ALA A 10 -28.53 28.71 -26.57
C ALA A 10 -27.22 28.03 -26.13
N ILE A 11 -26.95 28.08 -24.83
CA ILE A 11 -25.86 27.31 -24.21
C ILE A 11 -26.28 25.85 -24.26
N GLY A 12 -25.69 25.09 -25.19
CA GLY A 12 -25.88 23.66 -25.28
C GLY A 12 -25.33 23.02 -24.00
N THR A 13 -26.20 22.33 -23.28
CA THR A 13 -25.81 21.48 -22.17
C THR A 13 -24.91 20.37 -22.71
N ALA A 14 -23.67 20.32 -22.21
CA ALA A 14 -22.75 19.19 -22.48
C ALA A 14 -23.44 17.87 -22.15
N PRO A 15 -23.22 16.79 -22.94
CA PRO A 15 -23.78 15.49 -22.61
C PRO A 15 -23.28 15.07 -21.23
N GLN A 16 -24.21 14.82 -20.30
CA GLN A 16 -23.90 14.15 -19.06
C GLN A 16 -23.46 12.73 -19.42
N ASP A 17 -22.18 12.44 -19.23
CA ASP A 17 -21.66 11.10 -19.30
C ASP A 17 -22.47 10.21 -18.33
N GLN A 18 -23.36 9.40 -18.90
CA GLN A 18 -23.98 8.33 -18.13
C GLN A 18 -22.84 7.42 -17.63
N PRO A 19 -22.78 7.07 -16.34
CA PRO A 19 -21.76 6.16 -15.86
C PRO A 19 -21.93 4.84 -16.61
N ALA A 20 -20.97 4.51 -17.46
CA ALA A 20 -20.86 3.17 -18.03
C ALA A 20 -21.04 2.17 -16.88
N ASN A 21 -21.81 1.12 -17.09
CA ASN A 21 -22.07 0.04 -16.14
C ASN A 21 -20.74 -0.68 -15.83
N ARG A 22 -19.84 -0.01 -15.09
CA ARG A 22 -18.56 -0.55 -14.64
C ARG A 22 -18.87 -1.53 -13.52
N THR A 23 -18.57 -2.79 -13.75
CA THR A 23 -18.59 -3.81 -12.70
C THR A 23 -17.69 -3.31 -11.55
N ARG A 24 -18.28 -2.98 -10.40
CA ARG A 24 -17.54 -2.60 -9.19
C ARG A 24 -16.64 -3.76 -8.73
N ALA A 25 -15.74 -3.51 -7.81
CA ALA A 25 -14.79 -4.48 -7.26
C ALA A 25 -13.65 -4.90 -8.21
N ARG A 26 -13.16 -3.97 -9.05
CA ARG A 26 -11.96 -4.18 -9.88
C ARG A 26 -10.66 -4.14 -9.07
N ILE A 27 -10.71 -3.70 -7.79
CA ILE A 27 -9.59 -3.61 -6.86
C ILE A 27 -9.83 -4.57 -5.69
N LYS A 28 -8.84 -5.36 -5.33
CA LYS A 28 -8.85 -6.15 -4.09
C LYS A 28 -8.43 -5.25 -2.93
N GLN A 29 -9.33 -4.97 -2.00
CA GLN A 29 -9.05 -4.13 -0.85
C GLN A 29 -8.73 -4.98 0.37
N SER A 30 -7.74 -4.55 1.17
CA SER A 30 -7.36 -5.10 2.47
C SER A 30 -7.27 -4.00 3.54
N VAL A 31 -6.97 -4.36 4.76
CA VAL A 31 -6.84 -3.41 5.88
C VAL A 31 -5.65 -3.73 6.76
N MET A 32 -5.03 -2.67 7.29
CA MET A 32 -4.08 -2.71 8.40
C MET A 32 -4.81 -2.65 9.75
N ALA A 33 -4.12 -3.06 10.81
CA ALA A 33 -4.67 -3.02 12.17
C ALA A 33 -5.04 -1.60 12.64
N SER A 34 -4.45 -0.56 12.08
CA SER A 34 -4.66 0.85 12.44
C SER A 34 -6.11 1.32 12.28
N VAL A 35 -6.84 0.78 11.29
CA VAL A 35 -8.25 1.14 11.04
C VAL A 35 -9.21 0.76 12.17
N TRP A 36 -8.78 -0.12 13.08
CA TRP A 36 -9.57 -0.56 14.24
C TRP A 36 -9.28 0.24 15.51
N THR A 37 -8.45 1.28 15.44
CA THR A 37 -8.19 2.16 16.59
C THR A 37 -9.49 2.74 17.12
N GLY A 38 -9.69 2.62 18.44
CA GLY A 38 -10.94 3.05 19.09
C GLY A 38 -12.06 2.01 19.10
N THR A 39 -11.83 0.78 18.62
CA THR A 39 -12.78 -0.33 18.76
C THR A 39 -12.30 -1.38 19.77
N ASN A 40 -13.26 -2.09 20.40
CA ASN A 40 -12.99 -3.25 21.25
C ASN A 40 -13.35 -4.57 20.55
N LEU A 41 -13.49 -4.58 19.23
CA LEU A 41 -13.85 -5.77 18.47
C LEU A 41 -12.75 -6.82 18.56
N SER A 42 -13.13 -8.06 18.83
CA SER A 42 -12.26 -9.23 18.68
C SER A 42 -11.79 -9.36 17.22
N PHE A 43 -10.71 -10.11 16.98
CA PHE A 43 -10.22 -10.33 15.61
C PHE A 43 -11.27 -10.99 14.73
N GLU A 44 -12.04 -11.93 15.28
CA GLU A 44 -13.12 -12.61 14.55
C GLU A 44 -14.23 -11.65 14.14
N GLU A 45 -14.68 -10.76 15.04
CA GLU A 45 -15.69 -9.73 14.74
C GLU A 45 -15.19 -8.76 13.67
N ARG A 46 -13.90 -8.43 13.67
CA ARG A 46 -13.26 -7.64 12.60
C ARG A 46 -13.32 -8.37 11.26
N CYS A 47 -12.96 -9.67 11.22
CA CYS A 47 -13.05 -10.49 9.99
C CYS A 47 -14.49 -10.58 9.47
N LYS A 48 -15.47 -10.80 10.33
CA LYS A 48 -16.89 -10.80 9.97
C LYS A 48 -17.35 -9.46 9.38
N THR A 49 -16.91 -8.36 9.99
CA THR A 49 -17.20 -7.00 9.51
C THR A 49 -16.58 -6.75 8.14
N LEU A 50 -15.30 -7.10 7.94
CA LEU A 50 -14.60 -6.96 6.65
C LEU A 50 -15.27 -7.76 5.53
N ALA A 51 -15.63 -9.01 5.79
CA ALA A 51 -16.32 -9.85 4.82
C ALA A 51 -17.68 -9.27 4.41
N ARG A 52 -18.45 -8.74 5.39
CA ARG A 52 -19.74 -8.07 5.16
C ARG A 52 -19.58 -6.82 4.28
N ILE A 53 -18.55 -6.00 4.52
CA ILE A 53 -18.29 -4.78 3.72
C ILE A 53 -17.84 -5.15 2.30
N GLY A 54 -17.09 -6.24 2.12
CA GLY A 54 -16.61 -6.70 0.82
C GLY A 54 -15.09 -6.75 0.67
N PHE A 55 -14.34 -6.49 1.73
CA PHE A 55 -12.88 -6.63 1.75
C PHE A 55 -12.44 -8.06 1.38
N LYS A 56 -11.21 -8.17 0.87
CA LYS A 56 -10.64 -9.44 0.41
C LYS A 56 -9.41 -9.88 1.20
N GLY A 57 -8.87 -9.00 2.05
CA GLY A 57 -7.65 -9.33 2.78
C GLY A 57 -7.45 -8.54 4.07
N VAL A 58 -6.47 -9.00 4.83
CA VAL A 58 -5.95 -8.35 6.04
C VAL A 58 -4.43 -8.32 5.93
N ASP A 59 -3.84 -7.17 6.20
CA ASP A 59 -2.41 -6.99 6.23
C ASP A 59 -1.86 -7.26 7.64
N LEU A 60 -0.72 -7.89 7.67
CA LEU A 60 0.06 -8.21 8.87
C LEU A 60 -0.74 -8.93 9.98
N PRO A 61 -1.61 -9.90 9.65
CA PRO A 61 -2.19 -10.75 10.69
C PRO A 61 -1.09 -11.58 11.35
N THR A 62 -1.29 -12.01 12.59
CA THR A 62 -0.40 -13.02 13.17
C THR A 62 -0.70 -14.39 12.56
N ARG A 63 0.25 -15.34 12.68
CA ARG A 63 0.07 -16.71 12.14
C ARG A 63 -1.18 -17.38 12.73
N GLU A 64 -1.45 -17.17 14.01
CA GLU A 64 -2.61 -17.72 14.74
C GLU A 64 -3.93 -17.12 14.27
N GLN A 65 -3.91 -15.92 13.71
CA GLN A 65 -5.09 -15.24 13.17
C GLN A 65 -5.47 -15.73 11.77
N VAL A 66 -4.54 -16.32 11.02
CA VAL A 66 -4.77 -16.75 9.63
C VAL A 66 -5.92 -17.75 9.49
N PRO A 67 -6.06 -18.80 10.33
CA PRO A 67 -7.20 -19.70 10.24
C PRO A 67 -8.55 -18.99 10.42
N ILE A 68 -8.61 -18.01 11.34
CA ILE A 68 -9.83 -17.23 11.58
C ILE A 68 -10.21 -16.40 10.35
N LEU A 69 -9.28 -15.62 9.79
CA LEU A 69 -9.60 -14.80 8.63
C LEU A 69 -10.04 -15.64 7.40
N LYS A 70 -9.44 -16.84 7.21
CA LYS A 70 -9.82 -17.75 6.12
C LYS A 70 -11.26 -18.28 6.24
N GLN A 71 -11.80 -18.44 7.45
CA GLN A 71 -13.19 -18.84 7.68
C GLN A 71 -14.17 -17.81 7.10
N TYR A 72 -13.76 -16.53 7.00
CA TYR A 72 -14.55 -15.44 6.42
C TYR A 72 -14.19 -15.13 4.95
N GLY A 73 -13.44 -16.02 4.28
CA GLY A 73 -13.04 -15.86 2.88
C GLY A 73 -12.02 -14.72 2.66
N LEU A 74 -11.30 -14.31 3.71
CA LEU A 74 -10.26 -13.29 3.63
C LEU A 74 -8.88 -13.93 3.40
N THR A 75 -7.99 -13.18 2.74
CA THR A 75 -6.61 -13.59 2.45
C THR A 75 -5.64 -12.82 3.38
N PRO A 76 -4.60 -13.46 3.93
CA PRO A 76 -3.48 -12.71 4.49
C PRO A 76 -2.76 -12.01 3.33
N ALA A 77 -2.93 -10.69 3.20
CA ALA A 77 -2.51 -9.96 2.00
C ALA A 77 -1.03 -9.56 2.05
N LEU A 78 -0.49 -9.35 3.24
CA LEU A 78 0.90 -8.98 3.51
C LEU A 78 1.32 -9.60 4.84
N MET A 79 2.54 -10.14 4.94
CA MET A 79 3.10 -10.68 6.18
C MET A 79 4.42 -10.02 6.56
N THR A 80 4.73 -10.03 7.86
CA THR A 80 6.09 -9.83 8.38
C THR A 80 6.83 -11.16 8.43
N GLY A 81 8.14 -11.14 8.69
CA GLY A 81 8.91 -12.38 8.86
C GLY A 81 10.33 -12.30 8.30
N THR A 82 10.73 -11.15 7.76
CA THR A 82 12.09 -10.92 7.21
C THR A 82 13.14 -10.58 8.27
N GLY A 83 12.73 -10.39 9.54
CA GLY A 83 13.60 -9.90 10.60
C GLY A 83 13.93 -8.41 10.51
N THR A 84 13.49 -7.72 9.44
CA THR A 84 13.73 -6.28 9.24
C THR A 84 12.76 -5.43 10.04
N SER A 85 13.18 -4.21 10.38
CA SER A 85 12.36 -3.19 11.06
C SER A 85 12.66 -1.79 10.52
N PHE A 86 11.87 -0.80 10.94
CA PHE A 86 12.12 0.60 10.57
C PHE A 86 13.50 1.10 11.05
N GLN A 87 14.00 0.60 12.17
CA GLN A 87 15.30 0.95 12.70
C GLN A 87 16.44 0.11 12.10
N ASN A 88 16.21 -1.19 11.96
CA ASN A 88 17.22 -2.16 11.50
C ASN A 88 16.65 -2.92 10.29
N GLY A 89 17.01 -2.48 9.09
CA GLY A 89 16.48 -3.03 7.86
C GLY A 89 17.59 -3.45 6.90
N LEU A 90 17.21 -3.63 5.64
CA LEU A 90 18.04 -4.17 4.57
C LEU A 90 19.41 -3.51 4.42
N ILE A 91 19.54 -2.23 4.82
CA ILE A 91 20.80 -1.49 4.70
C ILE A 91 21.81 -1.84 5.79
N ARG A 92 21.44 -2.68 6.79
CA ARG A 92 22.34 -3.13 7.87
C ARG A 92 23.12 -4.38 7.45
N LYS A 93 24.25 -4.18 6.81
CA LYS A 93 25.08 -5.25 6.26
C LYS A 93 25.52 -6.28 7.31
N GLU A 94 25.76 -5.82 8.51
CA GLU A 94 26.10 -6.66 9.67
C GLU A 94 24.99 -7.62 10.11
N MET A 95 23.75 -7.37 9.70
CA MET A 95 22.58 -8.20 10.00
C MET A 95 22.17 -9.11 8.83
N HIS A 96 22.84 -9.05 7.69
CA HIS A 96 22.42 -9.76 6.48
C HIS A 96 22.32 -11.28 6.67
N ALA A 97 23.21 -11.91 7.45
CA ALA A 97 23.12 -13.35 7.70
C ALA A 97 21.83 -13.73 8.44
N GLN A 98 21.47 -12.95 9.46
CA GLN A 98 20.22 -13.12 10.20
C GLN A 98 19.00 -12.85 9.31
N PHE A 99 19.07 -11.81 8.49
CA PHE A 99 17.97 -11.48 7.56
C PHE A 99 17.78 -12.57 6.51
N GLU A 100 18.84 -13.14 5.95
CA GLU A 100 18.77 -14.21 4.96
C GLU A 100 18.02 -15.44 5.52
N GLU A 101 18.36 -15.87 6.73
CA GLU A 101 17.66 -16.96 7.43
C GLU A 101 16.17 -16.62 7.65
N ALA A 102 15.89 -15.43 8.15
CA ALA A 102 14.51 -14.97 8.38
C ALA A 102 13.70 -14.84 7.08
N PHE A 103 14.32 -14.39 5.97
CA PHE A 103 13.70 -14.34 4.66
C PHE A 103 13.25 -15.73 4.18
N HIS A 104 14.10 -16.73 4.28
CA HIS A 104 13.75 -18.10 3.89
C HIS A 104 12.57 -18.62 4.72
N ALA A 105 12.63 -18.48 6.04
CA ALA A 105 11.55 -18.89 6.94
C ALA A 105 10.24 -18.11 6.66
N GLY A 106 10.33 -16.81 6.41
CA GLY A 106 9.18 -15.95 6.09
C GLY A 106 8.55 -16.33 4.76
N VAL A 107 9.34 -16.63 3.74
CA VAL A 107 8.86 -17.12 2.43
C VAL A 107 8.13 -18.45 2.58
N ASP A 108 8.70 -19.42 3.32
CA ASP A 108 8.06 -20.71 3.58
C ASP A 108 6.74 -20.55 4.35
N MET A 109 6.72 -19.67 5.36
CA MET A 109 5.49 -19.32 6.05
C MET A 109 4.44 -18.73 5.09
N CYS A 110 4.83 -17.81 4.21
CA CYS A 110 3.91 -17.22 3.22
C CYS A 110 3.29 -18.30 2.30
N VAL A 111 4.08 -19.27 1.85
CA VAL A 111 3.58 -20.41 1.07
C VAL A 111 2.57 -21.24 1.86
N GLU A 112 2.91 -21.60 3.10
CA GLU A 112 2.05 -22.40 3.98
C GLU A 112 0.69 -21.77 4.21
N ILE A 113 0.68 -20.45 4.48
CA ILE A 113 -0.55 -19.74 4.80
C ILE A 113 -1.27 -19.16 3.57
N GLY A 114 -0.66 -19.21 2.38
CA GLY A 114 -1.22 -18.67 1.14
C GLY A 114 -1.16 -17.13 1.08
N CYS A 115 -0.12 -16.51 1.65
CA CYS A 115 0.14 -15.08 1.54
C CYS A 115 1.00 -14.76 0.32
N PRO A 116 0.62 -13.79 -0.55
CA PRO A 116 1.39 -13.50 -1.76
C PRO A 116 2.63 -12.63 -1.52
N THR A 117 2.68 -11.88 -0.41
CA THR A 117 3.68 -10.83 -0.18
C THR A 117 4.29 -10.86 1.23
N LEU A 118 5.58 -10.61 1.28
CA LEU A 118 6.38 -10.55 2.51
C LEU A 118 7.07 -9.19 2.57
N ILE A 119 6.80 -8.40 3.62
CA ILE A 119 7.36 -7.05 3.77
C ILE A 119 8.82 -7.11 4.19
N ALA A 120 9.64 -6.25 3.58
CA ALA A 120 11.03 -6.03 3.91
C ALA A 120 11.29 -4.54 4.10
N LEU A 121 11.65 -4.13 5.31
CA LEU A 121 11.89 -2.72 5.63
C LEU A 121 13.35 -2.35 5.39
N PRO A 122 13.63 -1.26 4.66
CA PRO A 122 15.00 -0.82 4.37
C PRO A 122 15.78 -0.33 5.58
N GLY A 123 15.14 0.41 6.51
CA GLY A 123 15.75 0.86 7.77
C GLY A 123 16.22 2.32 7.77
N GLU A 124 16.60 2.80 8.95
CA GLU A 124 17.15 4.13 9.17
C GLU A 124 18.59 4.23 8.70
N ARG A 125 18.98 5.37 8.12
CA ARG A 125 20.35 5.62 7.65
C ARG A 125 21.37 5.75 8.79
N ARG A 126 21.04 6.49 9.82
CA ARG A 126 21.97 6.82 10.92
C ARG A 126 23.29 7.37 10.40
N GLY A 127 23.20 8.30 9.44
CA GLY A 127 24.37 8.91 8.80
C GLY A 127 24.95 8.15 7.61
N MET A 128 24.46 6.94 7.28
CA MET A 128 24.86 6.20 6.07
C MET A 128 24.43 6.95 4.80
N ALA A 129 25.29 6.98 3.77
CA ALA A 129 24.93 7.52 2.48
C ALA A 129 23.82 6.68 1.82
N ARG A 130 22.94 7.31 1.03
CA ARG A 130 21.83 6.59 0.36
C ARG A 130 22.34 5.55 -0.63
N GLU A 131 23.41 5.85 -1.33
CA GLU A 131 24.07 4.95 -2.28
C GLU A 131 24.62 3.71 -1.58
N GLU A 132 25.32 3.87 -0.46
CA GLU A 132 25.80 2.76 0.36
C GLU A 132 24.65 1.91 0.88
N GLY A 133 23.57 2.56 1.34
CA GLY A 133 22.34 1.88 1.75
C GLY A 133 21.71 1.07 0.60
N ALA A 134 21.71 1.60 -0.62
CA ALA A 134 21.22 0.89 -1.80
C ALA A 134 22.10 -0.33 -2.13
N ASP A 135 23.44 -0.17 -2.06
CA ASP A 135 24.39 -1.27 -2.27
C ASP A 135 24.13 -2.42 -1.29
N ASN A 136 23.94 -2.09 -0.01
CA ASN A 136 23.68 -3.08 1.03
C ASN A 136 22.32 -3.77 0.81
N ALA A 137 21.25 -3.02 0.49
CA ALA A 137 19.93 -3.58 0.19
C ALA A 137 19.96 -4.51 -1.04
N VAL A 138 20.64 -4.10 -2.12
CA VAL A 138 20.85 -4.92 -3.32
C VAL A 138 21.59 -6.21 -2.98
N ALA A 139 22.62 -6.14 -2.13
CA ALA A 139 23.40 -7.30 -1.75
C ALA A 139 22.57 -8.39 -1.08
N ILE A 140 21.76 -8.05 -0.08
CA ILE A 140 20.91 -9.05 0.61
C ILE A 140 19.76 -9.53 -0.28
N LEU A 141 19.06 -8.62 -0.98
CA LEU A 141 17.94 -9.00 -1.83
C LEU A 141 18.38 -9.89 -3.00
N THR A 142 19.60 -9.71 -3.51
CA THR A 142 20.16 -10.60 -4.54
C THR A 142 20.40 -12.01 -4.02
N ARG A 143 20.77 -12.19 -2.75
CA ARG A 143 20.94 -13.52 -2.14
C ARG A 143 19.61 -14.28 -2.05
N VAL A 144 18.53 -13.57 -1.64
CA VAL A 144 17.25 -14.21 -1.30
C VAL A 144 16.25 -14.25 -2.45
N LYS A 145 16.46 -13.46 -3.53
CA LYS A 145 15.49 -13.34 -4.63
C LYS A 145 15.18 -14.68 -5.30
N GLY A 146 16.18 -15.52 -5.52
CA GLY A 146 15.99 -16.81 -6.20
C GLY A 146 15.08 -17.74 -5.45
N TYR A 147 15.15 -17.74 -4.11
CA TYR A 147 14.23 -18.52 -3.27
C TYR A 147 12.80 -17.97 -3.34
N ALA A 148 12.63 -16.65 -3.26
CA ALA A 148 11.33 -16.00 -3.41
C ALA A 148 10.71 -16.26 -4.79
N GLU A 149 11.52 -16.24 -5.87
CA GLU A 149 11.10 -16.56 -7.24
C GLU A 149 10.60 -18.01 -7.35
N GLN A 150 11.38 -18.97 -6.82
CA GLN A 150 11.02 -20.40 -6.82
C GLN A 150 9.72 -20.66 -6.09
N LYS A 151 9.49 -19.98 -4.98
CA LYS A 151 8.31 -20.15 -4.12
C LYS A 151 7.11 -19.30 -4.56
N GLY A 152 7.30 -18.37 -5.48
CA GLY A 152 6.23 -17.49 -5.96
C GLY A 152 5.80 -16.38 -4.99
N VAL A 153 6.58 -16.12 -3.92
CA VAL A 153 6.33 -15.07 -2.93
C VAL A 153 7.03 -13.78 -3.36
N THR A 154 6.38 -12.64 -3.20
CA THR A 154 6.96 -11.34 -3.55
C THR A 154 7.48 -10.64 -2.29
N LEU A 155 8.77 -10.27 -2.31
CA LEU A 155 9.37 -9.41 -1.29
C LEU A 155 9.03 -7.96 -1.63
N CYS A 156 8.41 -7.21 -0.71
CA CYS A 156 8.05 -5.83 -0.97
C CYS A 156 8.70 -4.87 0.04
N MET A 157 9.41 -3.87 -0.50
CA MET A 157 9.99 -2.77 0.26
C MET A 157 8.97 -1.66 0.43
N GLU A 158 8.68 -1.26 1.65
CA GLU A 158 7.77 -0.14 1.92
C GLU A 158 8.49 1.20 1.83
N ILE A 159 7.94 2.13 1.01
CA ILE A 159 8.33 3.54 1.07
C ILE A 159 7.74 4.19 2.33
N THR A 160 8.53 5.04 2.97
CA THR A 160 8.12 5.83 4.13
C THR A 160 8.42 7.31 3.87
N ASN A 161 8.09 8.21 4.81
CA ASN A 161 8.52 9.60 4.73
C ASN A 161 9.41 9.96 5.93
N SER A 162 10.34 10.90 5.73
CA SER A 162 11.20 11.46 6.78
C SER A 162 10.76 12.86 7.20
N LYS A 163 9.61 13.37 6.72
CA LYS A 163 9.15 14.76 6.94
C LYS A 163 8.18 14.89 8.12
N VAL A 164 7.37 13.88 8.40
CA VAL A 164 6.35 13.93 9.44
C VAL A 164 6.87 13.32 10.72
N ALA A 165 7.21 14.16 11.69
CA ALA A 165 7.77 13.74 12.99
C ALA A 165 6.82 12.82 13.79
N ALA A 166 5.49 12.98 13.61
CA ALA A 166 4.49 12.13 14.25
C ALA A 166 4.57 10.64 13.81
N ASP A 167 5.16 10.37 12.65
CA ASP A 167 5.39 9.00 12.17
C ASP A 167 6.63 8.36 12.82
N GLN A 168 7.38 9.12 13.62
CA GLN A 168 8.62 8.70 14.35
C GLN A 168 9.69 8.07 13.44
N ARG A 169 9.77 8.50 12.16
CA ARG A 169 10.61 7.92 11.12
C ARG A 169 11.37 9.03 10.39
N THR A 170 12.31 9.68 11.09
CA THR A 170 12.95 10.93 10.62
C THR A 170 14.20 10.74 9.76
N ASP A 171 14.71 9.52 9.59
CA ASP A 171 15.95 9.25 8.85
C ASP A 171 15.90 7.93 8.05
N GLN A 172 14.76 7.67 7.40
CA GLN A 172 14.60 6.46 6.58
C GLN A 172 15.38 6.57 5.28
N VAL A 173 16.00 5.47 4.84
CA VAL A 173 16.73 5.45 3.57
C VAL A 173 15.79 5.47 2.37
N PHE A 174 14.64 4.81 2.48
CA PHE A 174 13.60 4.75 1.44
C PHE A 174 12.47 5.72 1.76
N ASP A 175 12.75 7.02 1.66
CA ASP A 175 11.78 8.11 1.82
C ASP A 175 11.49 8.86 0.52
N HIS A 176 12.10 8.44 -0.60
CA HIS A 176 11.82 8.88 -1.96
C HIS A 176 11.75 7.69 -2.92
N LEU A 177 10.75 7.68 -3.80
CA LEU A 177 10.46 6.54 -4.70
C LEU A 177 11.67 6.13 -5.56
N ALA A 178 12.45 7.10 -6.01
CA ALA A 178 13.64 6.88 -6.84
C ALA A 178 14.64 5.89 -6.21
N TRP A 179 14.81 5.90 -4.89
CA TRP A 179 15.72 4.97 -4.20
C TRP A 179 15.24 3.51 -4.32
N GLY A 180 13.98 3.24 -4.02
CA GLY A 180 13.43 1.89 -4.12
C GLY A 180 13.40 1.36 -5.56
N LEU A 181 13.14 2.24 -6.53
CA LEU A 181 13.18 1.90 -7.96
C LEU A 181 14.60 1.52 -8.41
N ASP A 182 15.63 2.24 -7.94
CA ASP A 182 17.04 1.88 -8.22
C ASP A 182 17.38 0.51 -7.66
N VAL A 183 17.02 0.25 -6.40
CA VAL A 183 17.24 -1.07 -5.78
C VAL A 183 16.52 -2.16 -6.57
N CYS A 184 15.24 -2.01 -6.91
CA CYS A 184 14.50 -2.98 -7.71
C CYS A 184 15.13 -3.22 -9.09
N LYS A 185 15.58 -2.16 -9.77
CA LYS A 185 16.27 -2.26 -11.07
C LYS A 185 17.56 -3.05 -10.97
N ARG A 186 18.38 -2.78 -9.96
CA ARG A 186 19.68 -3.42 -9.75
C ARG A 186 19.54 -4.89 -9.32
N VAL A 187 18.58 -5.19 -8.45
CA VAL A 187 18.26 -6.58 -8.04
C VAL A 187 17.74 -7.39 -9.23
N ASN A 188 16.97 -6.75 -10.13
CA ASN A 188 16.42 -7.34 -11.34
C ASN A 188 15.69 -8.67 -11.07
N SER A 189 14.62 -8.62 -10.29
CA SER A 189 13.77 -9.77 -9.95
C SER A 189 12.30 -9.42 -10.09
N PRO A 190 11.46 -10.30 -10.64
CA PRO A 190 10.01 -10.11 -10.67
C PRO A 190 9.37 -10.25 -9.27
N ARG A 191 10.14 -10.75 -8.29
CA ARG A 191 9.69 -10.98 -6.91
C ARG A 191 10.32 -10.03 -5.89
N VAL A 192 11.02 -8.99 -6.32
CA VAL A 192 11.47 -7.89 -5.48
C VAL A 192 10.84 -6.61 -6.00
N LYS A 193 9.90 -6.08 -5.24
CA LYS A 193 9.05 -4.96 -5.65
C LYS A 193 8.84 -3.96 -4.52
N ILE A 194 8.05 -2.95 -4.77
CA ILE A 194 7.73 -1.85 -3.85
C ILE A 194 6.31 -2.06 -3.29
N LEU A 195 6.16 -1.85 -2.01
CA LEU A 195 4.91 -1.46 -1.39
C LEU A 195 4.79 0.07 -1.54
N TYR A 196 3.82 0.50 -2.35
CA TYR A 196 3.57 1.89 -2.68
C TYR A 196 2.58 2.49 -1.68
N ASP A 197 3.08 3.12 -0.62
CA ASP A 197 2.23 3.85 0.33
C ASP A 197 1.96 5.25 -0.20
N MET A 198 0.72 5.49 -0.64
CA MET A 198 0.30 6.77 -1.22
C MET A 198 0.44 7.94 -0.24
N TYR A 199 0.24 7.70 1.05
CA TYR A 199 0.42 8.72 2.09
C TYR A 199 1.88 9.20 2.11
N HIS A 200 2.82 8.26 2.13
CA HIS A 200 4.23 8.59 2.14
C HIS A 200 4.72 9.21 0.84
N VAL A 201 4.27 8.67 -0.31
CA VAL A 201 4.62 9.22 -1.63
C VAL A 201 4.11 10.65 -1.79
N GLN A 202 2.86 10.95 -1.39
CA GLN A 202 2.32 12.31 -1.48
C GLN A 202 3.16 13.32 -0.67
N ILE A 203 3.61 12.93 0.52
CA ILE A 203 4.41 13.78 1.39
C ILE A 203 5.81 14.02 0.84
N SER A 204 6.44 12.98 0.27
CA SER A 204 7.84 13.02 -0.15
C SER A 204 8.02 13.52 -1.58
N ASP A 205 7.30 12.94 -2.52
CA ASP A 205 7.51 13.10 -3.96
C ASP A 205 6.34 13.81 -4.68
N GLY A 206 5.11 13.67 -4.15
CA GLY A 206 3.90 14.14 -4.82
C GLY A 206 3.59 13.35 -6.09
N ASP A 207 2.72 13.92 -6.97
CA ASP A 207 2.34 13.37 -8.28
C ASP A 207 2.01 11.87 -8.26
N VAL A 208 1.24 11.46 -7.23
CA VAL A 208 0.96 10.06 -6.86
C VAL A 208 0.50 9.22 -8.05
N THR A 209 -0.41 9.75 -8.88
CA THR A 209 -0.98 8.96 -9.98
C THR A 209 0.01 8.71 -11.11
N ARG A 210 0.86 9.69 -11.46
CA ARG A 210 1.88 9.52 -12.48
C ARG A 210 2.95 8.54 -11.99
N ASN A 211 3.45 8.73 -10.77
CA ASN A 211 4.42 7.84 -10.16
C ASN A 211 3.91 6.40 -10.12
N LEU A 212 2.63 6.19 -9.82
CA LEU A 212 1.99 4.87 -9.86
C LEU A 212 1.98 4.27 -11.28
N ARG A 213 1.57 5.05 -12.29
CA ARG A 213 1.48 4.59 -13.68
C ARG A 213 2.84 4.26 -14.28
N ASP A 214 3.82 5.14 -14.07
CA ASP A 214 5.15 5.01 -14.66
C ASP A 214 5.95 3.85 -14.07
N ASN A 215 5.59 3.40 -12.84
CA ASN A 215 6.32 2.38 -12.11
C ASN A 215 5.46 1.15 -11.73
N TYR A 216 4.31 1.00 -12.38
CA TYR A 216 3.33 -0.04 -12.07
C TYR A 216 3.91 -1.45 -12.01
N ASP A 217 4.81 -1.80 -12.94
CA ASP A 217 5.47 -3.10 -13.02
C ASP A 217 6.36 -3.42 -11.80
N ARG A 218 6.75 -2.40 -11.03
CA ARG A 218 7.58 -2.48 -9.83
C ARG A 218 6.76 -2.44 -8.53
N ILE A 219 5.44 -2.30 -8.60
CA ILE A 219 4.55 -2.20 -7.43
C ILE A 219 3.81 -3.53 -7.26
N CYS A 220 3.81 -4.08 -6.04
CA CYS A 220 3.09 -5.33 -5.72
C CYS A 220 2.00 -5.16 -4.68
N HIS A 221 2.08 -4.12 -3.87
CA HIS A 221 1.14 -3.81 -2.80
C HIS A 221 0.98 -2.29 -2.68
N ILE A 222 -0.17 -1.83 -2.26
CA ILE A 222 -0.47 -0.40 -2.14
C ILE A 222 -1.07 -0.14 -0.77
N HIS A 223 -0.55 0.88 -0.06
CA HIS A 223 -1.19 1.41 1.14
C HIS A 223 -1.87 2.74 0.84
N VAL A 224 -2.99 3.01 1.52
CA VAL A 224 -3.79 4.22 1.36
C VAL A 224 -4.24 4.78 2.70
N ALA A 225 -3.96 6.07 2.91
CA ALA A 225 -4.44 6.87 4.03
C ALA A 225 -4.51 8.34 3.63
N GLY A 226 -5.35 9.12 4.31
CA GLY A 226 -5.56 10.54 4.02
C GLY A 226 -4.35 11.41 4.31
N VAL A 227 -4.06 12.38 3.45
CA VAL A 227 -3.04 13.41 3.64
C VAL A 227 -3.75 14.76 3.77
N PRO A 228 -3.46 15.53 4.79
CA PRO A 228 -2.56 15.29 5.93
C PRO A 228 -3.15 14.34 6.98
N SER A 229 -2.36 14.03 8.00
CA SER A 229 -2.78 13.39 9.27
C SER A 229 -3.00 11.87 9.25
N ARG A 230 -2.80 11.18 8.12
CA ARG A 230 -2.99 9.71 7.99
C ARG A 230 -4.38 9.25 8.47
N GLY A 231 -5.40 10.11 8.25
CA GLY A 231 -6.81 9.84 8.54
C GLY A 231 -7.54 9.18 7.38
N GLU A 232 -8.87 9.30 7.40
CA GLU A 232 -9.78 8.80 6.35
C GLU A 232 -9.43 9.39 4.97
N ILE A 233 -9.84 8.67 3.93
CA ILE A 233 -9.61 9.07 2.52
C ILE A 233 -10.81 9.81 1.91
N ASP A 234 -11.60 10.45 2.71
CA ASP A 234 -12.78 11.22 2.28
C ASP A 234 -12.42 12.66 1.84
N SER A 235 -13.40 13.55 1.79
CA SER A 235 -13.22 14.95 1.37
C SER A 235 -12.47 15.84 2.36
N SER A 236 -12.07 15.32 3.53
CA SER A 236 -11.30 16.06 4.54
C SER A 236 -9.81 16.12 4.27
N GLN A 237 -9.35 15.54 3.15
CA GLN A 237 -7.94 15.40 2.78
C GLN A 237 -7.69 15.86 1.33
N GLU A 238 -6.43 15.91 0.88
CA GLU A 238 -6.03 16.63 -0.34
C GLU A 238 -6.03 15.82 -1.63
N LEU A 239 -6.11 14.47 -1.59
CA LEU A 239 -6.05 13.60 -2.77
C LEU A 239 -7.44 13.18 -3.28
N ASN A 240 -7.59 13.07 -4.61
CA ASN A 240 -8.79 12.49 -5.20
C ASN A 240 -8.66 10.97 -5.29
N TYR A 241 -8.98 10.26 -4.19
CA TYR A 241 -8.83 8.80 -4.11
C TYR A 241 -9.70 8.03 -5.10
N ARG A 242 -10.90 8.53 -5.47
CA ARG A 242 -11.72 7.90 -6.50
C ARG A 242 -11.03 7.93 -7.87
N PHE A 243 -10.38 9.04 -8.22
CA PHE A 243 -9.59 9.15 -9.46
C PHE A 243 -8.40 8.18 -9.43
N ILE A 244 -7.69 8.10 -8.30
CA ILE A 244 -6.54 7.20 -8.15
C ILE A 244 -6.99 5.74 -8.20
N ALA A 245 -8.12 5.38 -7.56
CA ALA A 245 -8.70 4.04 -7.61
C ALA A 245 -9.00 3.59 -9.04
N ASN A 246 -9.60 4.48 -9.85
CA ASN A 246 -9.82 4.19 -11.28
C ASN A 246 -8.49 3.97 -12.02
N ALA A 247 -7.46 4.78 -11.74
CA ALA A 247 -6.15 4.59 -12.36
C ALA A 247 -5.52 3.25 -12.00
N ILE A 248 -5.60 2.81 -10.73
CA ILE A 248 -5.13 1.48 -10.27
C ILE A 248 -5.88 0.37 -11.02
N ALA A 249 -7.20 0.49 -11.11
CA ALA A 249 -8.05 -0.51 -11.75
C ALA A 249 -7.79 -0.58 -13.27
N ASP A 250 -7.60 0.56 -13.93
CA ASP A 250 -7.31 0.65 -15.38
C ASP A 250 -5.94 0.06 -15.74
N LEU A 251 -4.97 0.07 -14.82
CA LEU A 251 -3.70 -0.62 -14.94
C LEU A 251 -3.80 -2.16 -14.80
N GLY A 252 -4.97 -2.69 -14.40
CA GLY A 252 -5.15 -4.12 -14.14
C GLY A 252 -4.39 -4.61 -12.90
N PHE A 253 -4.25 -3.78 -11.88
CA PHE A 253 -3.52 -4.13 -10.66
C PHE A 253 -4.13 -5.35 -9.97
N THR A 254 -3.34 -6.40 -9.78
CA THR A 254 -3.77 -7.68 -9.21
C THR A 254 -3.42 -7.86 -7.73
N GLY A 255 -2.61 -6.96 -7.17
CA GLY A 255 -2.23 -6.93 -5.75
C GLY A 255 -3.39 -6.45 -4.86
N PHE A 256 -3.07 -6.14 -3.61
CA PHE A 256 -4.03 -5.55 -2.67
C PHE A 256 -3.78 -4.05 -2.50
N VAL A 257 -4.87 -3.32 -2.28
CA VAL A 257 -4.87 -1.93 -1.82
C VAL A 257 -5.34 -1.94 -0.37
N ALA A 258 -4.44 -1.68 0.56
CA ALA A 258 -4.71 -1.76 1.99
C ALA A 258 -4.99 -0.39 2.60
N HIS A 259 -6.07 -0.29 3.34
CA HIS A 259 -6.37 0.89 4.14
C HIS A 259 -5.51 0.90 5.40
N GLU A 260 -4.65 1.92 5.54
CA GLU A 260 -3.73 2.08 6.66
C GLU A 260 -3.94 3.40 7.41
N TYR A 261 -5.12 3.96 7.34
CA TYR A 261 -5.46 5.17 8.06
C TYR A 261 -5.78 4.90 9.55
N ARG A 262 -5.85 5.97 10.33
CA ARG A 262 -6.35 5.96 11.70
C ARG A 262 -7.68 6.71 11.72
N PRO A 263 -8.77 6.11 12.26
CA PRO A 263 -10.04 6.81 12.38
C PRO A 263 -9.90 8.11 13.15
N SER A 264 -10.49 9.18 12.62
CA SER A 264 -10.49 10.50 13.26
C SER A 264 -11.29 10.47 14.57
N GLN A 265 -10.86 11.26 15.53
CA GLN A 265 -11.53 11.32 16.83
C GLN A 265 -13.03 11.65 16.69
N GLY A 266 -13.87 10.90 17.37
CA GLY A 266 -15.33 11.07 17.36
C GLY A 266 -16.06 10.46 16.17
N ARG A 267 -15.35 9.84 15.21
CA ARG A 267 -15.97 9.04 14.15
C ARG A 267 -16.21 7.61 14.60
N ASP A 268 -17.30 7.02 14.10
CA ASP A 268 -17.53 5.58 14.20
C ASP A 268 -16.55 4.85 13.25
N PRO A 269 -15.61 4.04 13.76
CA PRO A 269 -14.59 3.40 12.93
C PRO A 269 -15.16 2.45 11.87
N ILE A 270 -16.32 1.81 12.14
CA ILE A 270 -16.93 0.89 11.16
C ILE A 270 -17.56 1.67 10.01
N LYS A 271 -18.31 2.74 10.30
CA LYS A 271 -18.87 3.62 9.26
C LYS A 271 -17.78 4.31 8.45
N SER A 272 -16.71 4.73 9.12
CA SER A 272 -15.52 5.28 8.49
C SER A 272 -14.92 4.27 7.49
N LEU A 273 -14.79 3.02 7.89
CA LEU A 273 -14.25 1.96 7.05
C LEU A 273 -15.16 1.63 5.86
N GLU A 274 -16.48 1.59 6.06
CA GLU A 274 -17.46 1.43 4.99
C GLU A 274 -17.36 2.55 3.95
N GLN A 275 -17.25 3.80 4.39
CA GLN A 275 -17.09 4.96 3.52
C GLN A 275 -15.76 4.89 2.73
N CYS A 276 -14.66 4.59 3.39
CA CYS A 276 -13.35 4.46 2.74
C CYS A 276 -13.33 3.32 1.72
N PHE A 277 -13.96 2.19 2.05
CA PHE A 277 -14.13 1.07 1.11
C PHE A 277 -14.88 1.51 -0.16
N GLU A 278 -16.00 2.19 -0.02
CA GLU A 278 -16.82 2.65 -1.17
C GLU A 278 -16.09 3.69 -2.04
N ILE A 279 -15.21 4.52 -1.46
CA ILE A 279 -14.38 5.46 -2.22
C ILE A 279 -13.43 4.70 -3.18
N MET A 280 -12.84 3.59 -2.73
CA MET A 280 -11.92 2.78 -3.53
C MET A 280 -12.63 1.70 -4.37
N ASN A 281 -13.93 1.47 -4.17
CA ASN A 281 -14.71 0.44 -4.85
C ASN A 281 -15.15 0.93 -6.25
N VAL A 282 -14.36 0.67 -7.28
CA VAL A 282 -14.52 1.10 -8.67
C VAL A 282 -14.66 -0.07 -9.64
#